data_889d1558fcded181d897b3579a4f6be0
#
_entry.id   889d1558fcded181d897b3579a4f6be0
#
_cell.length_a   1.000
_cell.length_b   1.000
_cell.length_c   1.000
_cell.angle_alpha   90.00
_cell.angle_beta   90.00
_cell.angle_gamma   90.00
#
_symmetry.space_group_name_H-M   'P 1'
#
loop_
_entity.id
_entity.type
_entity.pdbx_description
1 polymer ?
#
loop_
_entity_poly.entity_id
_entity_poly.type
_entity_poly.pdbx_seq_one_letter_code
_entity_poly.pdbx_strand_id
1 'polypeptide(L)'
;EADREYMMHYIDSVPDGTRFRTDTVRRMRYLPQRPTHGYDGEVYVLTSHQTYSAAQMFARYCQVLGIGKVAGQHCGGYNAVTGNAARVELPVSRWMQFQVPFREEVISPDDEPYAYPTVDIPIEHPFEEWLHRENRSLERLLRMIEE
;
A
#
# COMPACT_ATOMS: atom_id res chain seq x y z
N GLU A 1 -11.24 -14.65 16.99
CA GLU A 1 -11.79 -14.36 18.37
C GLU A 1 -10.66 -13.91 19.30
N ALA A 2 -9.57 -14.67 19.45
CA ALA A 2 -8.40 -14.32 20.28
C ALA A 2 -7.76 -12.96 19.89
N ASP A 3 -7.64 -12.65 18.60
CA ASP A 3 -7.11 -11.36 18.13
C ASP A 3 -8.02 -10.19 18.52
N ARG A 4 -9.32 -10.41 18.59
CA ARG A 4 -10.29 -9.39 18.98
C ARG A 4 -10.21 -9.13 20.49
N GLU A 5 -10.14 -10.16 21.32
CA GLU A 5 -9.99 -10.03 22.78
C GLU A 5 -8.67 -9.33 23.13
N TYR A 6 -7.58 -9.70 22.47
CA TYR A 6 -6.28 -9.05 22.64
C TYR A 6 -6.33 -7.58 22.29
N MET A 7 -6.92 -7.22 21.14
CA MET A 7 -7.07 -5.83 20.72
C MET A 7 -7.96 -5.03 21.67
N MET A 8 -9.06 -5.61 22.16
CA MET A 8 -9.96 -4.95 23.10
C MET A 8 -9.27 -4.70 24.43
N HIS A 9 -8.50 -5.66 24.93
CA HIS A 9 -7.72 -5.48 26.16
C HIS A 9 -6.72 -4.31 26.05
N TYR A 10 -6.06 -4.17 24.89
CA TYR A 10 -5.16 -3.03 24.64
C TYR A 10 -5.91 -1.70 24.56
N ILE A 11 -7.05 -1.65 23.85
CA ILE A 11 -7.86 -0.45 23.73
C ILE A 11 -8.35 0.03 25.10
N ASP A 12 -8.80 -0.88 25.95
CA ASP A 12 -9.29 -0.57 27.30
C ASP A 12 -8.18 -0.13 28.27
N SER A 13 -6.91 -0.46 27.95
CA SER A 13 -5.76 -0.16 28.82
C SER A 13 -5.07 1.16 28.52
N VAL A 14 -5.39 1.83 27.41
CA VAL A 14 -4.76 3.09 27.01
C VAL A 14 -5.76 4.25 27.04
N PRO A 15 -5.33 5.46 27.47
CA PRO A 15 -6.19 6.64 27.44
C PRO A 15 -6.70 6.98 26.03
N ASP A 16 -7.91 7.51 25.95
CA ASP A 16 -8.50 7.98 24.69
C ASP A 16 -7.56 8.94 23.95
N GLY A 17 -7.45 8.78 22.64
CA GLY A 17 -6.58 9.57 21.79
C GLY A 17 -5.11 9.17 21.81
N THR A 18 -4.74 8.13 22.56
CA THR A 18 -3.37 7.62 22.56
C THR A 18 -3.09 6.79 21.31
N ARG A 19 -1.99 7.10 20.61
CA ARG A 19 -1.44 6.20 19.59
C ARG A 19 -0.59 5.15 20.31
N PHE A 20 -0.85 3.90 20.03
CA PHE A 20 -0.01 2.79 20.52
C PHE A 20 0.40 1.90 19.37
N ARG A 21 1.60 1.37 19.48
CA ARG A 21 2.12 0.40 18.51
C ARG A 21 1.83 -1.00 19.04
N THR A 22 1.15 -1.78 18.25
CA THR A 22 1.06 -3.21 18.52
C THR A 22 2.24 -3.90 17.87
N ASP A 23 3.13 -4.49 18.65
CA ASP A 23 4.26 -5.29 18.15
C ASP A 23 3.81 -6.66 17.63
N THR A 24 2.55 -6.78 17.26
CA THR A 24 2.00 -7.99 16.68
C THR A 24 2.53 -8.14 15.26
N VAL A 25 3.68 -8.75 15.12
CA VAL A 25 4.15 -9.25 13.83
C VAL A 25 3.16 -10.32 13.38
N ARG A 26 2.20 -9.94 12.56
CA ARG A 26 1.29 -10.88 11.93
C ARG A 26 2.09 -11.67 10.90
N ARG A 27 2.66 -12.78 11.32
CA ARG A 27 3.28 -13.74 10.41
C ARG A 27 2.19 -14.40 9.58
N MET A 28 1.86 -13.82 8.44
CA MET A 28 1.06 -14.51 7.45
C MET A 28 1.95 -15.57 6.81
N ARG A 29 1.78 -16.81 7.25
CA ARG A 29 2.41 -17.96 6.62
C ARG A 29 1.61 -18.29 5.37
N TYR A 30 1.94 -17.65 4.25
CA TYR A 30 1.56 -18.19 2.96
C TYR A 30 2.43 -19.45 2.75
N LEU A 31 1.79 -20.60 2.82
CA LEU A 31 2.40 -21.80 2.25
C LEU A 31 2.12 -21.69 0.75
N PRO A 32 3.12 -21.35 -0.09
CA PRO A 32 2.90 -21.44 -1.51
C PRO A 32 2.60 -22.90 -1.80
N GLN A 33 1.43 -23.17 -2.35
CA GLN A 33 1.28 -24.42 -3.11
C GLN A 33 2.40 -24.33 -4.13
N ARG A 34 3.38 -25.21 -4.04
CA ARG A 34 4.50 -25.20 -4.98
C ARG A 34 3.90 -25.31 -6.37
N PRO A 35 3.92 -24.25 -7.19
CA PRO A 35 3.52 -24.41 -8.58
C PRO A 35 4.50 -25.39 -9.18
N THR A 36 4.00 -26.34 -9.93
CA THR A 36 4.86 -27.26 -10.71
C THR A 36 5.73 -26.49 -11.70
N HIS A 37 5.35 -25.26 -12.01
CA HIS A 37 6.10 -24.32 -12.82
C HIS A 37 6.02 -22.91 -12.18
N GLY A 38 7.13 -22.43 -11.65
CA GLY A 38 7.28 -21.04 -11.20
C GLY A 38 7.60 -20.13 -12.40
N TYR A 39 7.22 -18.86 -12.31
CA TYR A 39 7.72 -17.84 -13.23
C TYR A 39 9.13 -17.45 -12.78
N ASP A 40 10.09 -17.50 -13.71
CA ASP A 40 11.51 -17.22 -13.49
C ASP A 40 12.00 -15.94 -14.20
N GLY A 41 11.09 -15.24 -14.88
CA GLY A 41 11.37 -13.97 -15.54
C GLY A 41 11.34 -12.77 -14.61
N GLU A 42 11.79 -11.63 -15.11
CA GLU A 42 11.72 -10.35 -14.37
C GLU A 42 10.27 -9.88 -14.23
N VAL A 43 9.96 -9.32 -13.07
CA VAL A 43 8.64 -8.77 -12.74
C VAL A 43 8.74 -7.26 -12.55
N TYR A 44 7.90 -6.52 -13.23
CA TYR A 44 7.79 -5.07 -13.09
C TYR A 44 6.37 -4.69 -12.69
N VAL A 45 6.25 -3.86 -11.66
CA VAL A 45 4.98 -3.33 -11.16
C VAL A 45 4.87 -1.87 -11.53
N LEU A 46 3.97 -1.56 -12.47
CA LEU A 46 3.72 -0.15 -12.86
C LEU A 46 2.86 0.55 -11.81
N THR A 47 3.34 1.69 -11.33
CA THR A 47 2.65 2.54 -10.37
C THR A 47 2.47 3.96 -10.89
N SER A 48 1.50 4.65 -10.32
CA SER A 48 1.24 6.05 -10.57
C SER A 48 0.66 6.74 -9.34
N HIS A 49 0.45 8.03 -9.39
CA HIS A 49 -0.24 8.78 -8.33
C HIS A 49 -1.67 8.28 -8.04
N GLN A 50 -2.22 7.42 -8.89
CA GLN A 50 -3.52 6.78 -8.67
C GLN A 50 -3.41 5.41 -7.97
N THR A 51 -2.21 4.96 -7.69
CA THR A 51 -1.95 3.70 -6.96
C THR A 51 -2.07 3.96 -5.46
N TYR A 52 -3.11 3.41 -4.83
CA TYR A 52 -3.42 3.63 -3.42
C TYR A 52 -3.70 2.34 -2.66
N SER A 53 -3.57 2.40 -1.33
CA SER A 53 -4.03 1.37 -0.40
C SER A 53 -3.46 -0.01 -0.74
N ALA A 54 -4.28 -1.03 -0.93
CA ALA A 54 -3.85 -2.40 -1.21
C ALA A 54 -2.93 -2.52 -2.45
N ALA A 55 -3.17 -1.71 -3.49
CA ALA A 55 -2.30 -1.69 -4.68
C ALA A 55 -0.92 -1.14 -4.36
N GLN A 56 -0.86 -0.10 -3.55
CA GLN A 56 0.41 0.47 -3.05
C GLN A 56 1.15 -0.53 -2.15
N MET A 57 0.42 -1.19 -1.24
CA MET A 57 0.99 -2.23 -0.38
C MET A 57 1.56 -3.38 -1.23
N PHE A 58 0.84 -3.82 -2.26
CA PHE A 58 1.31 -4.85 -3.18
C PHE A 58 2.63 -4.45 -3.85
N ALA A 59 2.70 -3.24 -4.42
CA ALA A 59 3.92 -2.73 -5.05
C ALA A 59 5.10 -2.74 -4.05
N ARG A 60 4.87 -2.24 -2.82
CA ARG A 60 5.90 -2.21 -1.79
C ARG A 60 6.33 -3.60 -1.33
N TYR A 61 5.39 -4.55 -1.19
CA TYR A 61 5.74 -5.95 -0.90
C TYR A 61 6.61 -6.57 -2.00
N CYS A 62 6.33 -6.29 -3.27
CA CYS A 62 7.17 -6.78 -4.37
C CYS A 62 8.62 -6.30 -4.23
N GLN A 63 8.83 -5.04 -3.86
CA GLN A 63 10.18 -4.50 -3.61
C GLN A 63 10.85 -5.16 -2.39
N VAL A 64 10.17 -5.13 -1.24
CA VAL A 64 10.75 -5.62 0.04
C VAL A 64 11.08 -7.11 -0.02
N LEU A 65 10.25 -7.89 -0.71
CA LEU A 65 10.45 -9.34 -0.87
C LEU A 65 11.35 -9.71 -2.06
N GLY A 66 11.83 -8.73 -2.83
CA GLY A 66 12.65 -8.98 -4.02
C GLY A 66 11.93 -9.74 -5.13
N ILE A 67 10.60 -9.65 -5.19
CA ILE A 67 9.76 -10.31 -6.20
C ILE A 67 9.84 -9.58 -7.54
N GLY A 68 9.94 -8.25 -7.50
CA GLY A 68 9.95 -7.42 -8.70
C GLY A 68 10.35 -5.98 -8.42
N LYS A 69 10.58 -5.23 -9.49
CA LYS A 69 10.90 -3.81 -9.48
C LYS A 69 9.65 -2.97 -9.65
N VAL A 70 9.55 -1.86 -8.96
CA VAL A 70 8.48 -0.87 -9.14
C VAL A 70 8.92 0.18 -10.14
N ALA A 71 8.11 0.38 -11.17
CA ALA A 71 8.38 1.33 -12.24
C ALA A 71 7.24 2.35 -12.38
N GLY A 72 7.55 3.56 -12.80
CA GLY A 72 6.54 4.61 -13.01
C GLY A 72 6.70 5.80 -12.09
N GLN A 73 5.58 6.30 -11.58
CA GLN A 73 5.53 7.37 -10.60
C GLN A 73 5.36 6.78 -9.20
N HIS A 74 5.73 7.54 -8.16
CA HIS A 74 5.43 7.13 -6.79
C HIS A 74 3.91 6.95 -6.60
N CYS A 75 3.53 6.09 -5.69
CA CYS A 75 2.13 5.91 -5.31
C CYS A 75 1.54 7.20 -4.74
N GLY A 76 0.22 7.35 -4.81
CA GLY A 76 -0.45 8.56 -4.36
C GLY A 76 -0.57 8.70 -2.84
N GLY A 77 -0.33 7.62 -2.09
CA GLY A 77 -0.30 7.61 -0.63
C GLY A 77 1.11 7.55 -0.07
N TYR A 78 1.23 7.83 1.23
CA TYR A 78 2.48 7.69 1.99
C TYR A 78 2.80 6.22 2.29
N ASN A 79 4.02 5.94 2.76
CA ASN A 79 4.41 4.59 3.20
C ASN A 79 3.51 4.06 4.32
N ALA A 80 3.00 4.94 5.16
CA ALA A 80 1.97 4.61 6.13
C ALA A 80 0.60 4.50 5.44
N VAL A 81 0.08 3.29 5.37
CA VAL A 81 -1.24 3.01 4.79
C VAL A 81 -2.26 2.89 5.90
N THR A 82 -3.31 3.70 5.83
CA THR A 82 -4.41 3.67 6.80
C THR A 82 -5.45 2.64 6.41
N GLY A 83 -6.04 1.98 7.40
CA GLY A 83 -7.06 0.96 7.18
C GLY A 83 -8.00 0.80 8.35
N ASN A 84 -8.94 -0.15 8.23
CA ASN A 84 -9.90 -0.46 9.28
C ASN A 84 -10.60 0.80 9.80
N ALA A 85 -11.53 1.35 9.00
CA ALA A 85 -12.24 2.56 9.35
C ALA A 85 -13.53 2.29 10.13
N ALA A 86 -13.77 3.05 11.17
CA ALA A 86 -15.06 3.17 11.81
C ALA A 86 -15.97 4.08 10.98
N ARG A 87 -17.24 3.71 10.83
CA ARG A 87 -18.26 4.56 10.21
C ARG A 87 -18.92 5.39 11.27
N VAL A 88 -18.93 6.69 11.07
CA VAL A 88 -19.58 7.65 11.94
C VAL A 88 -20.68 8.39 11.14
N GLU A 89 -21.91 8.24 11.57
CA GLU A 89 -23.04 8.94 10.97
C GLU A 89 -23.09 10.39 11.45
N LEU A 90 -23.42 11.30 10.53
CA LEU A 90 -23.64 12.69 10.91
C LEU A 90 -24.97 12.83 11.66
N PRO A 91 -25.00 13.53 12.81
CA PRO A 91 -26.20 13.60 13.66
C PRO A 91 -27.40 14.26 12.98
N VAL A 92 -27.18 15.13 12.01
CA VAL A 92 -28.25 15.84 11.28
C VAL A 92 -28.57 15.19 9.94
N SER A 93 -27.53 14.71 9.25
CA SER A 93 -27.64 14.12 7.91
C SER A 93 -27.39 12.62 7.95
N ARG A 94 -28.42 11.84 8.30
CA ARG A 94 -28.33 10.38 8.49
C ARG A 94 -27.88 9.59 7.25
N TRP A 95 -27.91 10.23 6.08
CA TRP A 95 -27.47 9.64 4.82
C TRP A 95 -26.00 9.92 4.49
N MET A 96 -25.33 10.78 5.27
CA MET A 96 -23.89 11.05 5.16
C MET A 96 -23.14 10.35 6.28
N GLN A 97 -22.04 9.71 5.93
CA GLN A 97 -21.18 9.00 6.87
C GLN A 97 -19.73 9.42 6.65
N PHE A 98 -18.97 9.52 7.73
CA PHE A 98 -17.53 9.60 7.70
C PHE A 98 -16.91 8.22 7.92
N GLN A 99 -15.79 7.97 7.26
CA GLN A 99 -14.92 6.85 7.59
C GLN A 99 -13.69 7.39 8.29
N VAL A 100 -13.53 7.01 9.55
CA VAL A 100 -12.38 7.40 10.37
C VAL A 100 -11.47 6.19 10.50
N PRO A 101 -10.31 6.16 9.82
CA PRO A 101 -9.37 5.05 9.96
C PRO A 101 -8.77 5.06 11.37
N PHE A 102 -8.68 3.89 11.98
CA PHE A 102 -8.10 3.73 13.32
C PHE A 102 -6.86 2.83 13.33
N ARG A 103 -6.42 2.38 12.15
CA ARG A 103 -5.20 1.59 11.97
C ARG A 103 -4.31 2.24 10.92
N GLU A 104 -3.02 2.21 11.22
CA GLU A 104 -1.95 2.60 10.31
C GLU A 104 -0.96 1.45 10.21
N GLU A 105 -0.49 1.14 9.01
CA GLU A 105 0.42 0.05 8.75
C GLU A 105 1.56 0.53 7.84
N VAL A 106 2.80 0.25 8.25
CA VAL A 106 4.01 0.48 7.48
C VAL A 106 4.59 -0.89 7.12
N ILE A 107 4.92 -1.13 5.85
CA ILE A 107 5.31 -2.45 5.36
C ILE A 107 6.72 -2.80 5.78
N SER A 108 7.66 -1.87 5.67
CA SER A 108 9.03 -2.05 6.11
C SER A 108 9.33 -1.16 7.32
N PRO A 109 10.03 -1.67 8.33
CA PRO A 109 10.47 -0.85 9.47
C PRO A 109 11.46 0.25 9.05
N ASP A 110 12.09 0.12 7.89
CA ASP A 110 13.04 1.09 7.34
C ASP A 110 12.33 2.21 6.56
N ASP A 111 11.02 2.09 6.31
CA ASP A 111 10.26 3.10 5.60
C ASP A 111 9.95 4.30 6.50
N GLU A 112 10.25 5.50 6.01
CA GLU A 112 9.75 6.73 6.64
C GLU A 112 8.22 6.79 6.43
N PRO A 113 7.40 6.78 7.51
CA PRO A 113 5.95 6.58 7.40
C PRO A 113 5.25 7.62 6.51
N TYR A 114 5.68 8.87 6.58
CA TYR A 114 5.04 9.99 5.88
C TYR A 114 5.80 10.47 4.65
N ALA A 115 6.75 9.66 4.17
CA ALA A 115 7.33 9.82 2.85
C ALA A 115 6.53 9.05 1.80
N TYR A 116 6.65 9.46 0.55
CA TYR A 116 6.10 8.67 -0.56
C TYR A 116 6.97 7.44 -0.82
N PRO A 117 6.35 6.30 -1.20
CA PRO A 117 7.10 5.12 -1.61
C PRO A 117 8.05 5.44 -2.76
N THR A 118 9.27 4.94 -2.67
CA THR A 118 10.26 5.06 -3.75
C THR A 118 9.91 4.15 -4.91
N VAL A 119 10.34 4.53 -6.11
CA VAL A 119 10.26 3.68 -7.31
C VAL A 119 11.67 3.30 -7.75
N ASP A 120 11.84 2.09 -8.26
CA ASP A 120 13.14 1.59 -8.72
C ASP A 120 13.47 2.15 -10.11
N ILE A 121 12.46 2.32 -10.94
CA ILE A 121 12.56 2.86 -12.31
C ILE A 121 11.59 4.01 -12.46
N PRO A 122 12.02 5.26 -12.23
CA PRO A 122 11.13 6.40 -12.38
C PRO A 122 10.79 6.63 -13.86
N ILE A 123 9.49 6.76 -14.14
CA ILE A 123 8.96 7.08 -15.46
C ILE A 123 8.05 8.30 -15.33
N GLU A 124 8.41 9.37 -16.00
CA GLU A 124 7.59 10.57 -16.02
C GLU A 124 6.32 10.37 -16.82
N HIS A 125 5.25 10.99 -16.35
CA HIS A 125 3.97 11.10 -17.04
C HIS A 125 3.70 12.58 -17.29
N PRO A 126 4.03 13.10 -18.49
CA PRO A 126 3.85 14.50 -18.84
C PRO A 126 2.40 14.95 -18.71
N PHE A 127 2.21 16.21 -18.35
CA PHE A 127 0.88 16.78 -18.18
C PHE A 127 0.02 16.67 -19.45
N GLU A 128 0.61 16.78 -20.62
CA GLU A 128 -0.05 16.63 -21.92
C GLU A 128 -0.68 15.25 -22.07
N GLU A 129 0.00 14.18 -21.68
CA GLU A 129 -0.55 12.83 -21.72
C GLU A 129 -1.73 12.69 -20.75
N TRP A 130 -1.59 13.27 -19.56
CA TRP A 130 -2.69 13.28 -18.60
C TRP A 130 -3.90 14.02 -19.14
N LEU A 131 -3.71 15.18 -19.80
CA LEU A 131 -4.76 15.99 -20.41
C LEU A 131 -5.50 15.22 -21.51
N HIS A 132 -4.78 14.45 -22.30
CA HIS A 132 -5.33 13.62 -23.38
C HIS A 132 -5.78 12.24 -22.93
N ARG A 133 -5.70 11.92 -21.64
CA ARG A 133 -5.99 10.60 -21.05
C ARG A 133 -5.16 9.46 -21.67
N GLU A 134 -3.97 9.78 -22.09
CA GLU A 134 -2.98 8.81 -22.55
C GLU A 134 -2.13 8.33 -21.39
N ASN A 135 -1.67 7.08 -21.47
CA ASN A 135 -0.69 6.54 -20.54
C ASN A 135 0.33 5.69 -21.30
N ARG A 136 1.50 6.23 -21.51
CA ARG A 136 2.60 5.57 -22.23
C ARG A 136 3.67 5.00 -21.31
N SER A 137 3.37 4.85 -20.02
CA SER A 137 4.36 4.34 -19.05
C SER A 137 4.83 2.93 -19.39
N LEU A 138 3.93 2.06 -19.85
CA LEU A 138 4.29 0.71 -20.28
C LEU A 138 5.23 0.73 -21.50
N GLU A 139 4.92 1.53 -22.51
CA GLU A 139 5.76 1.64 -23.72
C GLU A 139 7.17 2.15 -23.38
N ARG A 140 7.27 3.11 -22.47
CA ARG A 140 8.56 3.63 -21.98
C ARG A 140 9.33 2.55 -21.21
N LEU A 141 8.64 1.84 -20.30
CA LEU A 141 9.27 0.76 -19.55
C LEU A 141 9.82 -0.31 -20.50
N LEU A 142 9.03 -0.76 -21.49
CA LEU A 142 9.48 -1.78 -22.44
C LEU A 142 10.73 -1.35 -23.21
N ARG A 143 10.81 -0.10 -23.65
CA ARG A 143 12.03 0.42 -24.28
C ARG A 143 13.24 0.41 -23.36
N MET A 144 13.03 0.76 -22.07
CA MET A 144 14.12 0.82 -21.08
C MET A 144 14.67 -0.55 -20.69
N ILE A 145 13.88 -1.60 -20.83
CA ILE A 145 14.33 -2.97 -20.50
C ILE A 145 14.85 -3.73 -21.73
N GLU A 146 14.61 -3.24 -22.95
CA GLU A 146 15.14 -3.80 -24.21
C GLU A 146 16.54 -3.24 -24.58
N GLU A 147 16.96 -2.12 -23.98
CA GLU A 147 18.29 -1.50 -24.13
C GLU A 147 19.32 -2.15 -23.18
#